data_3812869921e087c6e407bf3255f5defc
#
_entry.id   3812869921e087c6e407bf3255f5defc
#
_cell.length_a   1.000
_cell.length_b   1.000
_cell.length_c   1.000
_cell.angle_alpha   90.00
_cell.angle_beta   90.00
_cell.angle_gamma   90.00
#
_symmetry.space_group_name_H-M   'P 1'
#
loop_
_entity.id
_entity.type
_entity.pdbx_description
1 polymer ?
#
loop_
_entity_poly.entity_id
_entity_poly.type
_entity_poly.pdbx_seq_one_letter_code
_entity_poly.pdbx_strand_id
1 'polypeptide(L)'
;RKPGGQPGHRGHCRKKLTPTREIYLPAPEEVLHDPDFKKTSKTITKQKIDISVEVHVTEYHADVYYNSKTGERIHAPFPQGVIDDVNYGGNLRAFLFLLNNDCCTSIDKSRRFLSDLTDGKINISKGMINNLCRSFAKKTESQRKEIFCDMLLSPVMHTDCTNARVNGESSYVFVCAVPDGGVLYFARGKKGHDGIKGTVVEDYQGTLVHDHDVTFYKYGTGHQECLAHVLRYLKDSMDNEKGRTWNRQMHSLIQEMIHYRNGLSESEEPDPQTVSEFEERYKTILSIAGDEYDYEPHGKYYRDGYNLYKRMKKYKKDHLLFLHNCLLYTSDAADE
;
A
#
# COMPACT_ATOMS: atom_id res chain seq x y z
N ARG A 1 5.92 -5.18 26.85
CA ARG A 1 5.18 -6.41 26.48
C ARG A 1 6.10 -7.61 26.73
N LYS A 2 5.60 -8.68 27.34
CA LYS A 2 6.37 -9.93 27.47
C LYS A 2 6.52 -10.56 26.08
N PRO A 3 7.70 -11.07 25.68
CA PRO A 3 7.85 -11.77 24.41
C PRO A 3 7.05 -13.08 24.45
N GLY A 4 6.23 -13.32 23.43
CA GLY A 4 5.38 -14.51 23.27
C GLY A 4 3.95 -14.16 22.87
N GLY A 5 3.17 -15.17 22.45
CA GLY A 5 1.76 -14.98 22.08
C GLY A 5 0.93 -14.49 23.26
N GLN A 6 0.03 -13.53 23.02
CA GLN A 6 -0.91 -13.02 24.01
C GLN A 6 -1.88 -14.13 24.43
N PRO A 7 -2.43 -14.11 25.69
CA PRO A 7 -3.47 -15.06 26.09
C PRO A 7 -4.64 -15.01 25.11
N GLY A 8 -5.04 -16.18 24.57
CA GLY A 8 -6.08 -16.31 23.56
C GLY A 8 -5.59 -16.31 22.09
N HIS A 9 -4.31 -16.02 21.82
CA HIS A 9 -3.75 -16.14 20.48
C HIS A 9 -3.73 -17.60 20.02
N ARG A 10 -4.46 -17.91 18.93
CA ARG A 10 -4.38 -19.23 18.28
C ARG A 10 -3.04 -19.35 17.58
N GLY A 11 -2.21 -20.29 18.04
CA GLY A 11 -0.93 -20.56 17.38
C GLY A 11 -1.14 -21.02 15.94
N HIS A 12 -0.41 -20.43 15.00
CA HIS A 12 -0.41 -20.86 13.60
C HIS A 12 0.65 -21.95 13.39
N CYS A 13 0.19 -23.18 13.06
CA CYS A 13 1.08 -24.23 12.63
C CYS A 13 1.31 -24.16 11.11
N ARG A 14 2.54 -24.45 10.67
CA ARG A 14 2.86 -24.58 9.25
C ARG A 14 2.02 -25.70 8.63
N LYS A 15 1.31 -25.41 7.54
CA LYS A 15 0.52 -26.41 6.81
C LYS A 15 1.44 -27.29 5.97
N LYS A 16 1.18 -28.60 5.96
CA LYS A 16 1.84 -29.52 5.03
C LYS A 16 1.35 -29.26 3.61
N LEU A 17 2.28 -29.35 2.64
CA LEU A 17 1.99 -29.29 1.22
C LEU A 17 1.96 -30.71 0.63
N THR A 18 1.37 -30.85 -0.56
CA THR A 18 1.48 -32.09 -1.34
C THR A 18 2.94 -32.31 -1.72
N PRO A 19 3.55 -33.45 -1.39
CA PRO A 19 4.96 -33.70 -1.69
C PRO A 19 5.17 -33.85 -3.20
N THR A 20 6.24 -33.23 -3.72
CA THR A 20 6.71 -33.45 -5.10
C THR A 20 7.67 -34.65 -5.17
N ARG A 21 8.23 -35.07 -4.04
CA ARG A 21 9.12 -36.23 -3.91
C ARG A 21 8.98 -36.82 -2.51
N GLU A 22 8.96 -38.13 -2.43
CA GLU A 22 8.97 -38.88 -1.15
C GLU A 22 10.27 -39.63 -1.01
N ILE A 23 10.85 -39.61 0.18
CA ILE A 23 12.05 -40.37 0.53
C ILE A 23 11.74 -41.21 1.76
N TYR A 24 11.87 -42.50 1.63
CA TYR A 24 11.74 -43.44 2.72
C TYR A 24 13.13 -43.71 3.31
N LEU A 25 13.30 -43.36 4.58
CA LEU A 25 14.57 -43.56 5.28
C LEU A 25 14.76 -45.04 5.61
N PRO A 26 15.98 -45.59 5.50
CA PRO A 26 16.28 -46.95 5.92
C PRO A 26 16.09 -47.11 7.44
N ALA A 27 15.96 -48.33 7.88
CA ALA A 27 15.94 -48.63 9.32
C ALA A 27 17.29 -48.23 9.96
N PRO A 28 17.27 -47.67 11.19
CA PRO A 28 18.51 -47.40 11.94
C PRO A 28 19.33 -48.65 12.15
N GLU A 29 20.66 -48.51 12.26
CA GLU A 29 21.56 -49.66 12.45
C GLU A 29 21.22 -50.47 13.70
N GLU A 30 20.81 -49.81 14.78
CA GLU A 30 20.42 -50.47 16.03
C GLU A 30 19.25 -51.47 15.81
N VAL A 31 18.31 -51.13 14.92
CA VAL A 31 17.15 -52.00 14.59
C VAL A 31 17.56 -53.19 13.74
N LEU A 32 18.63 -53.06 12.93
CA LEU A 32 19.11 -54.12 12.06
C LEU A 32 19.88 -55.21 12.85
N HIS A 33 20.44 -54.85 14.00
CA HIS A 33 21.28 -55.74 14.82
C HIS A 33 20.59 -56.30 16.06
N ASP A 34 19.37 -55.81 16.38
CA ASP A 34 18.60 -56.27 17.55
C ASP A 34 17.24 -56.87 17.12
N PRO A 35 17.05 -58.19 17.23
CA PRO A 35 15.82 -58.85 16.80
C PRO A 35 14.59 -58.55 17.64
N ASP A 36 14.75 -57.88 18.79
CA ASP A 36 13.64 -57.50 19.66
C ASP A 36 12.90 -56.25 19.14
N PHE A 37 13.55 -55.46 18.27
CA PHE A 37 12.87 -54.34 17.59
C PHE A 37 11.87 -54.83 16.53
N LYS A 38 10.63 -54.38 16.64
CA LYS A 38 9.58 -54.71 15.67
C LYS A 38 8.99 -53.43 15.06
N LYS A 39 8.83 -53.41 13.73
CA LYS A 39 8.21 -52.32 13.01
C LYS A 39 6.76 -52.12 13.47
N THR A 40 6.42 -50.89 13.89
CA THR A 40 5.05 -50.53 14.26
C THR A 40 4.26 -50.04 13.04
N SER A 41 2.93 -49.88 13.18
CA SER A 41 2.07 -49.29 12.16
C SER A 41 2.21 -47.75 12.06
N LYS A 42 2.96 -47.12 12.98
CA LYS A 42 3.12 -45.65 13.01
C LYS A 42 4.31 -45.23 12.15
N THR A 43 4.09 -44.23 11.30
CA THR A 43 5.12 -43.56 10.51
C THR A 43 5.19 -42.10 10.90
N ILE A 44 6.38 -41.57 11.14
CA ILE A 44 6.62 -40.14 11.37
C ILE A 44 7.02 -39.50 10.05
N THR A 45 6.22 -38.58 9.57
CA THR A 45 6.48 -37.85 8.31
C THR A 45 6.82 -36.40 8.62
N LYS A 46 7.97 -35.94 8.10
CA LYS A 46 8.42 -34.53 8.13
C LYS A 46 8.62 -34.03 6.72
N GLN A 47 8.32 -32.77 6.47
CA GLN A 47 8.52 -32.13 5.17
C GLN A 47 9.61 -31.05 5.28
N LYS A 48 10.50 -31.05 4.29
CA LYS A 48 11.39 -29.93 3.98
C LYS A 48 10.85 -29.26 2.71
N ILE A 49 10.50 -27.98 2.78
CA ILE A 49 10.03 -27.20 1.64
C ILE A 49 11.19 -26.33 1.19
N ASP A 50 11.48 -26.33 -0.09
CA ASP A 50 12.58 -25.58 -0.70
C ASP A 50 12.13 -25.01 -2.05
N ILE A 51 12.86 -24.01 -2.58
CA ILE A 51 12.68 -23.46 -3.92
C ILE A 51 13.99 -23.54 -4.70
N SER A 52 13.90 -23.77 -6.00
CA SER A 52 15.02 -23.64 -6.93
C SER A 52 14.65 -22.66 -8.06
N VAL A 53 15.65 -21.96 -8.55
CA VAL A 53 15.50 -21.05 -9.69
C VAL A 53 16.40 -21.54 -10.81
N GLU A 54 15.82 -21.79 -11.98
CA GLU A 54 16.53 -22.27 -13.16
C GLU A 54 16.41 -21.25 -14.29
N VAL A 55 17.51 -21.02 -15.03
CA VAL A 55 17.54 -20.17 -16.22
C VAL A 55 17.34 -21.06 -17.44
N HIS A 56 16.24 -20.86 -18.14
CA HIS A 56 15.97 -21.54 -19.39
C HIS A 56 16.35 -20.65 -20.58
N VAL A 57 17.23 -21.16 -21.46
CA VAL A 57 17.64 -20.50 -22.70
C VAL A 57 17.19 -21.35 -23.89
N THR A 58 16.41 -20.76 -24.78
CA THR A 58 15.97 -21.39 -26.00
C THR A 58 16.58 -20.68 -27.20
N GLU A 59 17.30 -21.40 -28.05
CA GLU A 59 17.83 -20.90 -29.31
C GLU A 59 16.91 -21.27 -30.45
N TYR A 60 16.64 -20.34 -31.33
CA TYR A 60 15.86 -20.54 -32.57
C TYR A 60 16.79 -20.38 -33.75
N HIS A 61 16.92 -21.43 -34.58
CA HIS A 61 17.73 -21.44 -35.78
C HIS A 61 16.82 -21.39 -37.03
N ALA A 62 17.10 -20.46 -37.93
CA ALA A 62 16.41 -20.36 -39.21
C ALA A 62 17.44 -20.24 -40.33
N ASP A 63 17.41 -21.22 -41.25
CA ASP A 63 18.25 -21.19 -42.43
C ASP A 63 17.84 -20.03 -43.36
N VAL A 64 18.82 -19.38 -43.97
CA VAL A 64 18.59 -18.30 -44.94
C VAL A 64 18.70 -18.87 -46.35
N TYR A 65 17.65 -18.74 -47.11
CA TYR A 65 17.58 -19.15 -48.49
C TYR A 65 17.81 -17.96 -49.42
N TYR A 66 18.57 -18.18 -50.50
CA TYR A 66 18.92 -17.15 -51.46
C TYR A 66 18.37 -17.52 -52.85
N ASN A 67 17.66 -16.58 -53.47
CA ASN A 67 17.19 -16.69 -54.84
C ASN A 67 18.22 -16.08 -55.81
N SER A 68 18.91 -16.92 -56.59
CA SER A 68 19.96 -16.47 -57.50
C SER A 68 19.46 -15.62 -58.70
N LYS A 69 18.15 -15.61 -58.99
CA LYS A 69 17.56 -14.81 -60.08
C LYS A 69 17.11 -13.43 -59.59
N THR A 70 16.53 -13.33 -58.39
CA THR A 70 15.99 -12.08 -57.86
C THR A 70 16.92 -11.40 -56.87
N GLY A 71 17.92 -12.10 -56.34
CA GLY A 71 18.78 -11.61 -55.27
C GLY A 71 18.12 -11.63 -53.89
N GLU A 72 16.89 -12.10 -53.76
CA GLU A 72 16.10 -12.12 -52.53
C GLU A 72 16.64 -13.14 -51.52
N ARG A 73 16.58 -12.79 -50.27
CA ARG A 73 16.92 -13.67 -49.13
C ARG A 73 15.72 -13.81 -48.24
N ILE A 74 15.35 -15.01 -47.88
CA ILE A 74 14.24 -15.33 -46.99
C ILE A 74 14.66 -16.34 -45.93
N HIS A 75 14.06 -16.30 -44.77
CA HIS A 75 14.19 -17.31 -43.74
C HIS A 75 12.82 -17.57 -43.09
N ALA A 76 12.70 -18.65 -42.33
CA ALA A 76 11.48 -18.94 -41.57
C ALA A 76 11.21 -17.81 -40.54
N PRO A 77 9.96 -17.41 -40.31
CA PRO A 77 9.63 -16.38 -39.36
C PRO A 77 9.91 -16.88 -37.93
N PHE A 78 10.52 -16.02 -37.13
CA PHE A 78 10.69 -16.30 -35.71
C PHE A 78 9.38 -16.17 -34.92
N PRO A 79 9.23 -16.87 -33.79
CA PRO A 79 8.06 -16.74 -32.90
C PRO A 79 7.85 -15.30 -32.43
N GLN A 80 6.60 -14.96 -32.09
CA GLN A 80 6.26 -13.64 -31.57
C GLN A 80 7.11 -13.28 -30.34
N GLY A 81 7.75 -12.12 -30.34
CA GLY A 81 8.61 -11.63 -29.25
C GLY A 81 10.07 -12.03 -29.38
N VAL A 82 10.46 -12.77 -30.44
CA VAL A 82 11.85 -13.03 -30.80
C VAL A 82 12.21 -12.09 -31.96
N ILE A 83 12.85 -10.97 -31.63
CA ILE A 83 13.12 -9.87 -32.59
C ILE A 83 14.62 -9.60 -32.69
N ASP A 84 15.32 -9.61 -31.55
CA ASP A 84 16.75 -9.35 -31.42
C ASP A 84 17.54 -10.66 -31.22
N ASP A 85 18.85 -10.60 -31.30
CA ASP A 85 19.75 -11.76 -31.07
C ASP A 85 19.57 -12.34 -29.66
N VAL A 86 19.24 -11.48 -28.68
CA VAL A 86 18.92 -11.88 -27.32
C VAL A 86 17.61 -11.23 -26.88
N ASN A 87 16.64 -12.07 -26.55
CA ASN A 87 15.31 -11.64 -26.11
C ASN A 87 15.00 -12.16 -24.70
N TYR A 88 14.42 -11.31 -23.86
CA TYR A 88 13.98 -11.72 -22.54
C TYR A 88 12.51 -12.14 -22.55
N GLY A 89 12.25 -13.36 -22.08
CA GLY A 89 10.92 -13.98 -22.05
C GLY A 89 9.93 -13.26 -21.14
N GLY A 90 8.64 -13.56 -21.33
CA GLY A 90 7.54 -12.93 -20.59
C GLY A 90 7.64 -13.10 -19.08
N ASN A 91 8.03 -14.28 -18.58
CA ASN A 91 8.16 -14.57 -17.14
C ASN A 91 9.24 -13.71 -16.48
N LEU A 92 10.41 -13.56 -17.12
CA LEU A 92 11.48 -12.72 -16.61
C LEU A 92 11.05 -11.24 -16.57
N ARG A 93 10.37 -10.78 -17.63
CA ARG A 93 9.85 -9.40 -17.70
C ARG A 93 8.80 -9.13 -16.63
N ALA A 94 7.87 -10.08 -16.42
CA ALA A 94 6.85 -9.98 -15.35
C ALA A 94 7.48 -9.98 -13.97
N PHE A 95 8.44 -10.86 -13.72
CA PHE A 95 9.17 -10.93 -12.45
C PHE A 95 9.85 -9.59 -12.10
N LEU A 96 10.57 -9.00 -13.06
CA LEU A 96 11.23 -7.70 -12.85
C LEU A 96 10.23 -6.56 -12.65
N PHE A 97 9.11 -6.59 -13.37
CA PHE A 97 8.05 -5.61 -13.21
C PHE A 97 7.45 -5.69 -11.80
N LEU A 98 7.13 -6.89 -11.30
CA LEU A 98 6.60 -7.09 -9.96
C LEU A 98 7.60 -6.69 -8.87
N LEU A 99 8.87 -7.07 -8.99
CA LEU A 99 9.91 -6.63 -8.04
C LEU A 99 9.97 -5.11 -7.91
N ASN A 100 9.85 -4.39 -9.03
CA ASN A 100 9.98 -2.94 -9.04
C ASN A 100 8.71 -2.21 -8.61
N ASN A 101 7.52 -2.68 -9.04
CA ASN A 101 6.27 -1.96 -8.84
C ASN A 101 5.46 -2.47 -7.64
N ASP A 102 5.40 -3.78 -7.41
CA ASP A 102 4.63 -4.36 -6.31
C ASP A 102 5.50 -4.48 -5.04
N CYS A 103 6.71 -5.03 -5.17
CA CYS A 103 7.64 -5.14 -4.04
C CYS A 103 8.40 -3.84 -3.74
N CYS A 104 8.12 -2.73 -4.42
CA CYS A 104 8.75 -1.42 -4.24
C CYS A 104 10.29 -1.46 -4.23
N THR A 105 10.89 -2.41 -4.95
CA THR A 105 12.34 -2.59 -5.00
C THR A 105 12.95 -1.64 -6.03
N SER A 106 13.99 -0.88 -5.66
CA SER A 106 14.65 0.01 -6.62
C SER A 106 15.21 -0.74 -7.82
N ILE A 107 15.33 -0.07 -8.97
CA ILE A 107 15.86 -0.65 -10.21
C ILE A 107 17.24 -1.30 -9.98
N ASP A 108 18.12 -0.64 -9.23
CA ASP A 108 19.47 -1.18 -8.94
C ASP A 108 19.43 -2.42 -8.05
N LYS A 109 18.54 -2.45 -7.05
CA LYS A 109 18.33 -3.64 -6.20
C LYS A 109 17.73 -4.79 -7.00
N SER A 110 16.73 -4.53 -7.85
CA SER A 110 16.12 -5.56 -8.71
C SER A 110 17.15 -6.20 -9.64
N ARG A 111 18.01 -5.39 -10.25
CA ARG A 111 19.12 -5.88 -11.11
C ARG A 111 20.10 -6.76 -10.34
N ARG A 112 20.56 -6.28 -9.18
CA ARG A 112 21.50 -7.04 -8.33
C ARG A 112 20.87 -8.36 -7.88
N PHE A 113 19.65 -8.29 -7.36
CA PHE A 113 18.93 -9.48 -6.92
C PHE A 113 18.81 -10.55 -8.02
N LEU A 114 18.47 -10.13 -9.26
CA LEU A 114 18.39 -11.06 -10.39
C LEU A 114 19.76 -11.64 -10.77
N SER A 115 20.81 -10.80 -10.78
CA SER A 115 22.18 -11.27 -11.05
C SER A 115 22.63 -12.28 -10.01
N ASP A 116 22.43 -11.98 -8.72
CA ASP A 116 22.80 -12.86 -7.61
C ASP A 116 22.01 -14.17 -7.66
N LEU A 117 20.68 -14.08 -7.94
CA LEU A 117 19.80 -15.25 -8.04
C LEU A 117 20.15 -16.19 -9.19
N THR A 118 20.81 -15.68 -10.24
CA THR A 118 21.17 -16.43 -11.45
C THR A 118 22.69 -16.64 -11.59
N ASP A 119 23.45 -16.48 -10.53
CA ASP A 119 24.92 -16.58 -10.53
C ASP A 119 25.56 -15.74 -11.64
N GLY A 120 25.07 -14.52 -11.86
CA GLY A 120 25.55 -13.59 -12.87
C GLY A 120 25.17 -13.91 -14.31
N LYS A 121 24.40 -14.98 -14.57
CA LYS A 121 23.99 -15.39 -15.93
C LYS A 121 23.09 -14.36 -16.62
N ILE A 122 22.25 -13.67 -15.85
CA ILE A 122 21.35 -12.65 -16.39
C ILE A 122 21.74 -11.28 -15.84
N ASN A 123 22.20 -10.41 -16.74
CA ASN A 123 22.55 -9.03 -16.43
C ASN A 123 21.73 -8.05 -17.28
N ILE A 124 20.86 -7.28 -16.62
CA ILE A 124 19.86 -6.43 -17.28
C ILE A 124 20.23 -4.95 -17.12
N SER A 125 20.00 -4.15 -18.15
CA SER A 125 20.19 -2.70 -18.07
C SER A 125 19.08 -2.00 -17.27
N LYS A 126 19.39 -0.86 -16.63
CA LYS A 126 18.40 0.00 -15.98
C LYS A 126 17.29 0.44 -16.96
N GLY A 127 17.69 0.75 -18.19
CA GLY A 127 16.78 1.17 -19.25
C GLY A 127 15.72 0.12 -19.56
N MET A 128 16.07 -1.16 -19.52
CA MET A 128 15.12 -2.23 -19.77
C MET A 128 13.99 -2.23 -18.74
N ILE A 129 14.30 -2.18 -17.43
CA ILE A 129 13.27 -2.17 -16.37
C ILE A 129 12.37 -0.94 -16.51
N ASN A 130 12.97 0.24 -16.77
CA ASN A 130 12.20 1.45 -17.01
C ASN A 130 11.26 1.33 -18.24
N ASN A 131 11.74 0.70 -19.31
CA ASN A 131 10.92 0.46 -20.52
C ASN A 131 9.78 -0.55 -20.25
N LEU A 132 9.96 -1.52 -19.35
CA LEU A 132 8.87 -2.41 -18.93
C LEU A 132 7.74 -1.61 -18.28
N CYS A 133 8.06 -0.70 -17.35
CA CYS A 133 7.08 0.16 -16.68
C CYS A 133 6.34 1.06 -17.70
N ARG A 134 7.07 1.68 -18.64
CA ARG A 134 6.47 2.49 -19.71
C ARG A 134 5.55 1.68 -20.62
N SER A 135 5.98 0.48 -21.01
CA SER A 135 5.19 -0.42 -21.86
C SER A 135 3.92 -0.87 -21.15
N PHE A 136 3.99 -1.18 -19.86
CA PHE A 136 2.85 -1.53 -19.04
C PHE A 136 1.87 -0.36 -18.93
N ALA A 137 2.36 0.83 -18.58
CA ALA A 137 1.53 2.04 -18.48
C ALA A 137 0.77 2.34 -19.78
N LYS A 138 1.41 2.11 -20.95
CA LYS A 138 0.76 2.25 -22.25
C LYS A 138 -0.30 1.17 -22.51
N LYS A 139 -0.03 -0.08 -22.14
CA LYS A 139 -0.97 -1.20 -22.33
C LYS A 139 -2.21 -1.08 -21.45
N THR A 140 -2.09 -0.47 -20.28
CA THR A 140 -3.17 -0.33 -19.30
C THR A 140 -3.85 1.05 -19.36
N GLU A 141 -3.61 1.84 -20.41
CA GLU A 141 -4.16 3.19 -20.54
C GLU A 141 -5.70 3.20 -20.55
N SER A 142 -6.35 2.27 -21.26
CA SER A 142 -7.81 2.16 -21.27
C SER A 142 -8.37 1.82 -19.89
N GLN A 143 -7.78 0.82 -19.24
CA GLN A 143 -8.18 0.40 -17.90
C GLN A 143 -8.00 1.54 -16.87
N ARG A 144 -6.91 2.31 -16.97
CA ARG A 144 -6.71 3.48 -16.12
C ARG A 144 -7.77 4.56 -16.33
N LYS A 145 -8.24 4.75 -17.59
CA LYS A 145 -9.35 5.65 -17.89
C LYS A 145 -10.66 5.15 -17.31
N GLU A 146 -10.93 3.85 -17.39
CA GLU A 146 -12.10 3.22 -16.77
C GLU A 146 -12.09 3.43 -15.25
N ILE A 147 -10.99 3.09 -14.57
CA ILE A 147 -10.82 3.32 -13.13
C ILE A 147 -11.02 4.81 -12.78
N PHE A 148 -10.49 5.72 -13.60
CA PHE A 148 -10.68 7.16 -13.40
C PHE A 148 -12.16 7.56 -13.43
N CYS A 149 -12.92 7.05 -14.41
CA CYS A 149 -14.34 7.30 -14.52
C CYS A 149 -15.13 6.68 -13.36
N ASP A 150 -14.79 5.46 -12.97
CA ASP A 150 -15.44 4.77 -11.83
C ASP A 150 -15.20 5.53 -10.52
N MET A 151 -13.98 6.04 -10.31
CA MET A 151 -13.66 6.87 -9.14
C MET A 151 -14.48 8.15 -9.07
N LEU A 152 -14.80 8.78 -10.21
CA LEU A 152 -15.66 9.97 -10.24
C LEU A 152 -17.09 9.68 -9.77
N LEU A 153 -17.54 8.44 -9.91
CA LEU A 153 -18.86 7.97 -9.49
C LEU A 153 -18.90 7.47 -8.04
N SER A 154 -17.74 7.24 -7.43
CA SER A 154 -17.67 6.76 -6.06
C SER A 154 -18.17 7.82 -5.08
N PRO A 155 -19.00 7.46 -4.08
CA PRO A 155 -19.51 8.41 -3.09
C PRO A 155 -18.41 8.93 -2.14
N VAL A 156 -17.32 8.16 -1.98
CA VAL A 156 -16.18 8.51 -1.12
C VAL A 156 -14.88 8.26 -1.87
N MET A 157 -13.97 9.21 -1.79
CA MET A 157 -12.61 9.07 -2.32
C MET A 157 -11.58 9.59 -1.31
N HIS A 158 -10.56 8.80 -1.07
CA HIS A 158 -9.38 9.19 -0.29
C HIS A 158 -8.35 9.84 -1.21
N THR A 159 -7.76 10.92 -0.76
CA THR A 159 -6.66 11.56 -1.48
C THR A 159 -5.58 12.05 -0.53
N ASP A 160 -4.35 11.95 -0.96
CA ASP A 160 -3.17 12.44 -0.25
C ASP A 160 -2.11 12.90 -1.26
N CYS A 161 -1.16 13.70 -0.79
CA CYS A 161 -0.09 14.21 -1.61
C CYS A 161 1.26 14.08 -0.90
N THR A 162 2.10 13.15 -1.34
CA THR A 162 3.43 12.96 -0.78
C THR A 162 4.50 13.67 -1.60
N ASN A 163 5.56 14.13 -0.92
CA ASN A 163 6.71 14.73 -1.55
C ASN A 163 7.61 13.65 -2.17
N ALA A 164 8.13 13.93 -3.36
CA ALA A 164 9.13 13.14 -4.05
C ALA A 164 10.29 14.02 -4.52
N ARG A 165 11.42 13.42 -4.84
CA ARG A 165 12.54 14.13 -5.48
C ARG A 165 12.88 13.48 -6.80
N VAL A 166 12.96 14.30 -7.86
CA VAL A 166 13.36 13.87 -9.20
C VAL A 166 14.54 14.74 -9.63
N ASN A 167 15.69 14.12 -9.84
CA ASN A 167 16.94 14.81 -10.18
C ASN A 167 17.33 15.95 -9.20
N GLY A 168 17.02 15.75 -7.90
CA GLY A 168 17.28 16.75 -6.87
C GLY A 168 16.20 17.84 -6.72
N GLU A 169 15.26 17.93 -7.65
CA GLU A 169 14.14 18.88 -7.60
C GLU A 169 12.94 18.30 -6.85
N SER A 170 12.18 19.17 -6.19
CA SER A 170 10.95 18.78 -5.50
C SER A 170 9.87 18.43 -6.51
N SER A 171 9.27 17.28 -6.32
CA SER A 171 8.12 16.77 -7.08
C SER A 171 7.10 16.18 -6.10
N TYR A 172 5.93 15.84 -6.59
CA TYR A 172 4.81 15.39 -5.77
C TYR A 172 4.12 14.21 -6.41
N VAL A 173 3.60 13.31 -5.58
CA VAL A 173 2.75 12.21 -6.02
C VAL A 173 1.40 12.36 -5.31
N PHE A 174 0.37 12.63 -6.08
CA PHE A 174 -1.01 12.57 -5.61
C PHE A 174 -1.50 11.13 -5.72
N VAL A 175 -2.19 10.66 -4.71
CA VAL A 175 -2.91 9.39 -4.72
C VAL A 175 -4.40 9.66 -4.63
N CYS A 176 -5.18 8.94 -5.42
CA CYS A 176 -6.63 8.86 -5.31
C CYS A 176 -7.00 7.40 -5.11
N ALA A 177 -7.80 7.09 -4.10
CA ALA A 177 -8.21 5.73 -3.76
C ALA A 177 -9.68 5.71 -3.38
N VAL A 178 -10.39 4.67 -3.80
CA VAL A 178 -11.80 4.44 -3.41
C VAL A 178 -11.93 3.15 -2.61
N PRO A 179 -12.92 3.02 -1.72
CA PRO A 179 -13.08 1.85 -0.85
C PRO A 179 -13.11 0.52 -1.61
N ASP A 180 -13.69 0.50 -2.81
CA ASP A 180 -13.83 -0.70 -3.66
C ASP A 180 -12.53 -1.12 -4.39
N GLY A 181 -11.39 -0.56 -4.00
CA GLY A 181 -10.06 -1.02 -4.39
C GLY A 181 -9.43 -0.34 -5.60
N GLY A 182 -10.06 0.66 -6.20
CA GLY A 182 -9.44 1.50 -7.25
C GLY A 182 -8.39 2.43 -6.64
N VAL A 183 -7.16 2.43 -7.18
CA VAL A 183 -6.09 3.36 -6.77
C VAL A 183 -5.40 3.93 -8.00
N LEU A 184 -5.27 5.25 -8.06
CA LEU A 184 -4.52 5.96 -9.10
C LEU A 184 -3.48 6.90 -8.49
N TYR A 185 -2.29 6.91 -9.10
CA TYR A 185 -1.18 7.78 -8.72
C TYR A 185 -0.89 8.78 -9.83
N PHE A 186 -0.66 10.04 -9.45
CA PHE A 186 -0.37 11.14 -10.37
C PHE A 186 0.91 11.86 -9.95
N ALA A 187 1.99 11.69 -10.74
CA ALA A 187 3.21 12.45 -10.54
C ALA A 187 3.05 13.89 -11.05
N ARG A 188 3.45 14.88 -10.25
CA ARG A 188 3.29 16.31 -10.52
C ARG A 188 4.54 17.09 -10.11
N GLY A 189 4.85 18.17 -10.84
CA GLY A 189 5.92 19.09 -10.48
C GLY A 189 5.53 20.12 -9.42
N LYS A 190 4.23 20.26 -9.12
CA LYS A 190 3.70 21.27 -8.19
C LYS A 190 2.64 20.68 -7.27
N LYS A 191 2.44 21.32 -6.11
CA LYS A 191 1.29 21.13 -5.22
C LYS A 191 0.16 22.11 -5.56
N GLY A 192 -0.90 22.05 -4.75
CA GLY A 192 -2.04 22.94 -4.83
C GLY A 192 -2.87 22.69 -6.09
N HIS A 193 -3.58 23.71 -6.55
CA HIS A 193 -4.47 23.60 -7.71
C HIS A 193 -3.77 23.13 -8.98
N ASP A 194 -2.54 23.58 -9.23
CA ASP A 194 -1.75 23.15 -10.39
C ASP A 194 -1.42 21.62 -10.33
N GLY A 195 -1.24 21.09 -9.13
CA GLY A 195 -0.98 19.66 -8.93
C GLY A 195 -2.23 18.80 -9.05
N ILE A 196 -3.37 19.32 -8.61
CA ILE A 196 -4.67 18.62 -8.69
C ILE A 196 -5.17 18.53 -10.13
N LYS A 197 -4.83 19.48 -10.97
CA LYS A 197 -5.29 19.53 -12.36
C LYS A 197 -4.98 18.24 -13.12
N GLY A 198 -6.02 17.64 -13.73
CA GLY A 198 -5.95 16.37 -14.44
C GLY A 198 -5.80 15.15 -13.51
N THR A 199 -6.07 15.29 -12.21
CA THR A 199 -6.30 14.16 -11.31
C THR A 199 -7.81 13.92 -11.16
N VAL A 200 -8.20 12.81 -10.53
CA VAL A 200 -9.62 12.54 -10.25
C VAL A 200 -10.24 13.63 -9.37
N VAL A 201 -9.46 14.22 -8.46
CA VAL A 201 -9.92 15.25 -7.53
C VAL A 201 -10.48 16.49 -8.24
N GLU A 202 -9.96 16.85 -9.43
CA GLU A 202 -10.36 18.07 -10.14
C GLU A 202 -11.87 18.13 -10.40
N ASP A 203 -12.44 17.01 -10.85
CA ASP A 203 -13.85 16.90 -11.26
C ASP A 203 -14.73 16.14 -10.27
N TYR A 204 -14.15 15.69 -9.14
CA TYR A 204 -14.84 14.87 -8.17
C TYR A 204 -15.93 15.63 -7.41
N GLN A 205 -17.11 15.01 -7.27
CA GLN A 205 -18.29 15.61 -6.63
C GLN A 205 -18.78 14.88 -5.38
N GLY A 206 -18.11 13.82 -4.94
CA GLY A 206 -18.44 13.08 -3.72
C GLY A 206 -17.76 13.63 -2.47
N THR A 207 -17.68 12.80 -1.42
CA THR A 207 -16.97 13.11 -0.18
C THR A 207 -15.48 12.81 -0.30
N LEU A 208 -14.62 13.81 -0.07
CA LEU A 208 -13.18 13.66 -0.02
C LEU A 208 -12.70 13.37 1.40
N VAL A 209 -11.92 12.31 1.57
CA VAL A 209 -11.12 12.06 2.76
C VAL A 209 -9.69 12.52 2.46
N HIS A 210 -9.18 13.51 3.20
CA HIS A 210 -7.89 14.13 2.90
C HIS A 210 -7.18 14.66 4.16
N ASP A 211 -5.91 15.01 4.04
CA ASP A 211 -5.19 15.78 5.05
C ASP A 211 -5.74 17.21 5.13
N HIS A 212 -5.20 18.02 6.03
CA HIS A 212 -5.64 19.42 6.19
C HIS A 212 -5.09 20.36 5.10
N ASP A 213 -4.68 19.89 3.92
CA ASP A 213 -4.32 20.83 2.84
C ASP A 213 -5.59 21.58 2.39
N VAL A 214 -5.60 22.89 2.64
CA VAL A 214 -6.76 23.76 2.35
C VAL A 214 -7.16 23.77 0.88
N THR A 215 -6.29 23.31 0.00
CA THR A 215 -6.56 23.20 -1.44
C THR A 215 -7.68 22.20 -1.70
N PHE A 216 -7.72 21.08 -0.97
CA PHE A 216 -8.72 20.04 -1.16
C PHE A 216 -10.15 20.49 -0.83
N TYR A 217 -10.31 21.46 0.07
CA TYR A 217 -11.63 22.04 0.39
C TYR A 217 -12.29 22.82 -0.76
N LYS A 218 -11.60 22.96 -1.90
CA LYS A 218 -12.16 23.54 -3.12
C LYS A 218 -12.78 22.53 -4.07
N TYR A 219 -12.66 21.24 -3.76
CA TYR A 219 -13.09 20.12 -4.60
C TYR A 219 -14.01 19.20 -3.78
N GLY A 220 -14.82 18.39 -4.48
CA GLY A 220 -15.82 17.56 -3.79
C GLY A 220 -16.97 18.39 -3.20
N THR A 221 -17.90 17.70 -2.57
CA THR A 221 -19.08 18.32 -1.91
C THR A 221 -19.13 18.08 -0.42
N GLY A 222 -18.42 17.05 0.07
CA GLY A 222 -18.23 16.73 1.48
C GLY A 222 -16.76 16.52 1.81
N HIS A 223 -16.39 16.75 3.06
CA HIS A 223 -15.01 16.61 3.52
C HIS A 223 -14.94 15.81 4.80
N GLN A 224 -14.01 14.86 4.85
CA GLN A 224 -13.56 14.20 6.07
C GLN A 224 -12.06 14.40 6.20
N GLU A 225 -11.60 15.03 7.26
CA GLU A 225 -10.17 15.08 7.55
C GLU A 225 -9.65 13.70 7.96
N CYS A 226 -8.52 13.29 7.42
CA CYS A 226 -7.90 12.00 7.69
C CYS A 226 -7.56 11.88 9.19
N LEU A 227 -8.22 10.96 9.88
CA LEU A 227 -8.07 10.78 11.33
C LEU A 227 -6.67 10.33 11.73
N ALA A 228 -5.99 9.54 10.89
CA ALA A 228 -4.60 9.16 11.13
C ALA A 228 -3.67 10.39 11.19
N HIS A 229 -3.89 11.38 10.33
CA HIS A 229 -3.16 12.65 10.40
C HIS A 229 -3.53 13.46 11.64
N VAL A 230 -4.81 13.52 11.99
CA VAL A 230 -5.28 14.23 13.20
C VAL A 230 -4.68 13.62 14.45
N LEU A 231 -4.68 12.29 14.59
CA LEU A 231 -4.07 11.57 15.74
C LEU A 231 -2.56 11.82 15.81
N ARG A 232 -1.86 11.83 14.67
CA ARG A 232 -0.43 12.15 14.63
C ARG A 232 -0.15 13.57 15.11
N TYR A 233 -0.92 14.56 14.66
CA TYR A 233 -0.77 15.95 15.12
C TYR A 233 -1.08 16.12 16.61
N LEU A 234 -2.07 15.40 17.12
CA LEU A 234 -2.36 15.38 18.58
C LEU A 234 -1.21 14.78 19.36
N LYS A 235 -0.61 13.68 18.87
CA LYS A 235 0.57 13.04 19.47
C LYS A 235 1.77 13.99 19.49
N ASP A 236 2.05 14.64 18.35
CA ASP A 236 3.12 15.64 18.26
C ASP A 236 2.87 16.82 19.25
N SER A 237 1.61 17.27 19.38
CA SER A 237 1.23 18.29 20.35
C SER A 237 1.47 17.84 21.81
N MET A 238 1.18 16.57 22.14
CA MET A 238 1.46 16.02 23.48
C MET A 238 2.96 16.01 23.80
N ASP A 239 3.79 15.68 22.80
CA ASP A 239 5.24 15.63 22.96
C ASP A 239 5.85 17.05 23.11
N ASN A 240 5.33 18.02 22.38
CA ASN A 240 5.81 19.40 22.35
C ASN A 240 5.24 20.26 23.49
N GLU A 241 4.00 19.99 23.96
CA GLU A 241 3.28 20.79 24.95
C GLU A 241 2.91 19.94 26.19
N LYS A 242 3.91 19.46 26.93
CA LYS A 242 3.76 18.50 28.04
C LYS A 242 2.83 18.93 29.19
N GLY A 243 2.53 20.19 29.32
CA GLY A 243 1.63 20.73 30.35
C GLY A 243 0.15 20.76 29.96
N ARG A 244 -0.18 20.45 28.72
CA ARG A 244 -1.57 20.49 28.23
C ARG A 244 -2.26 19.15 28.43
N THR A 245 -3.58 19.21 28.69
CA THR A 245 -4.41 18.02 28.92
C THR A 245 -5.38 17.77 27.76
N TRP A 246 -5.83 18.82 27.07
CA TRP A 246 -6.82 18.73 26.00
C TRP A 246 -6.40 17.81 24.87
N ASN A 247 -5.13 17.88 24.46
CA ASN A 247 -4.59 17.09 23.34
C ASN A 247 -4.64 15.58 23.62
N ARG A 248 -4.30 15.16 24.84
CA ARG A 248 -4.40 13.76 25.28
C ARG A 248 -5.86 13.30 25.36
N GLN A 249 -6.74 14.13 25.91
CA GLN A 249 -8.17 13.81 25.99
C GLN A 249 -8.79 13.69 24.61
N MET A 250 -8.47 14.61 23.69
CA MET A 250 -8.96 14.58 22.32
C MET A 250 -8.42 13.37 21.56
N HIS A 251 -7.14 13.04 21.70
CA HIS A 251 -6.54 11.85 21.09
C HIS A 251 -7.29 10.58 21.55
N SER A 252 -7.51 10.42 22.86
CA SER A 252 -8.25 9.26 23.38
C SER A 252 -9.69 9.22 22.90
N LEU A 253 -10.37 10.37 22.83
CA LEU A 253 -11.73 10.45 22.34
C LEU A 253 -11.84 10.03 20.87
N ILE A 254 -10.92 10.49 20.01
CA ILE A 254 -10.92 10.10 18.59
C ILE A 254 -10.67 8.59 18.42
N GLN A 255 -9.75 8.01 19.20
CA GLN A 255 -9.52 6.56 19.18
C GLN A 255 -10.78 5.78 19.62
N GLU A 256 -11.47 6.25 20.66
CA GLU A 256 -12.73 5.65 21.12
C GLU A 256 -13.83 5.72 20.06
N MET A 257 -13.97 6.86 19.38
CA MET A 257 -14.91 7.02 18.26
C MET A 257 -14.57 6.08 17.09
N ILE A 258 -13.29 5.96 16.71
CA ILE A 258 -12.84 5.03 15.67
C ILE A 258 -13.15 3.60 16.07
N HIS A 259 -12.83 3.22 17.30
CA HIS A 259 -13.11 1.88 17.81
C HIS A 259 -14.62 1.57 17.79
N TYR A 260 -15.45 2.51 18.24
CA TYR A 260 -16.91 2.39 18.16
C TYR A 260 -17.36 2.18 16.73
N ARG A 261 -16.89 3.02 15.78
CA ARG A 261 -17.30 2.95 14.37
C ARG A 261 -16.88 1.64 13.70
N ASN A 262 -15.65 1.18 13.98
CA ASN A 262 -15.12 -0.09 13.45
C ASN A 262 -15.79 -1.33 14.08
N GLY A 263 -16.44 -1.18 15.23
CA GLY A 263 -17.23 -2.24 15.87
C GLY A 263 -18.62 -2.46 15.25
N LEU A 264 -19.10 -1.51 14.45
CA LEU A 264 -20.38 -1.62 13.75
C LEU A 264 -20.21 -2.43 12.46
N SER A 265 -21.22 -3.23 12.11
CA SER A 265 -21.29 -3.88 10.80
C SER A 265 -21.53 -2.85 9.68
N GLU A 266 -21.25 -3.23 8.42
CA GLU A 266 -21.44 -2.33 7.26
C GLU A 266 -22.88 -1.83 7.09
N SER A 267 -23.88 -2.61 7.54
CA SER A 267 -25.31 -2.28 7.46
C SER A 267 -25.84 -1.60 8.72
N GLU A 268 -25.03 -1.42 9.75
CA GLU A 268 -25.46 -0.88 11.04
C GLU A 268 -25.19 0.62 11.12
N GLU A 269 -26.24 1.39 11.33
CA GLU A 269 -26.11 2.83 11.54
C GLU A 269 -25.65 3.14 12.97
N PRO A 270 -24.76 4.14 13.16
CA PRO A 270 -24.38 4.57 14.49
C PRO A 270 -25.57 5.02 15.33
N ASP A 271 -25.60 4.61 16.59
CA ASP A 271 -26.63 5.03 17.52
C ASP A 271 -26.61 6.56 17.74
N PRO A 272 -27.72 7.27 17.46
CA PRO A 272 -27.76 8.73 17.54
C PRO A 272 -27.42 9.30 18.92
N GLN A 273 -27.77 8.56 19.99
CA GLN A 273 -27.46 8.99 21.36
C GLN A 273 -25.95 8.92 21.61
N THR A 274 -25.32 7.81 21.25
CA THR A 274 -23.87 7.61 21.39
C THR A 274 -23.11 8.66 20.58
N VAL A 275 -23.55 8.94 19.33
CA VAL A 275 -22.93 9.99 18.51
C VAL A 275 -23.06 11.36 19.16
N SER A 276 -24.24 11.70 19.70
CA SER A 276 -24.46 12.95 20.41
C SER A 276 -23.56 13.09 21.64
N GLU A 277 -23.37 12.02 22.40
CA GLU A 277 -22.46 12.00 23.56
C GLU A 277 -21.00 12.24 23.14
N PHE A 278 -20.55 11.62 22.05
CA PHE A 278 -19.21 11.88 21.49
C PHE A 278 -19.04 13.34 21.06
N GLU A 279 -20.05 13.90 20.39
CA GLU A 279 -20.01 15.31 19.98
C GLU A 279 -19.97 16.29 21.14
N GLU A 280 -20.68 16.02 22.23
CA GLU A 280 -20.64 16.87 23.42
C GLU A 280 -19.31 16.75 24.16
N ARG A 281 -18.74 15.57 24.25
CA ARG A 281 -17.39 15.35 24.80
C ARG A 281 -16.34 16.10 23.94
N TYR A 282 -16.45 16.04 22.62
CA TYR A 282 -15.58 16.77 21.70
C TYR A 282 -15.64 18.28 21.95
N LYS A 283 -16.83 18.87 22.11
CA LYS A 283 -17.03 20.28 22.44
C LYS A 283 -16.43 20.64 23.80
N THR A 284 -16.64 19.78 24.79
CA THR A 284 -16.11 19.98 26.14
C THR A 284 -14.59 20.03 26.15
N ILE A 285 -13.93 19.11 25.41
CA ILE A 285 -12.48 19.10 25.33
C ILE A 285 -11.98 20.35 24.57
N LEU A 286 -12.69 20.82 23.55
CA LEU A 286 -12.34 22.10 22.90
C LEU A 286 -12.52 23.31 23.83
N SER A 287 -13.46 23.27 24.77
CA SER A 287 -13.56 24.32 25.80
C SER A 287 -12.35 24.31 26.72
N ILE A 288 -11.96 23.11 27.20
CA ILE A 288 -10.73 22.93 27.99
C ILE A 288 -9.51 23.47 27.22
N ALA A 289 -9.40 23.15 25.94
CA ALA A 289 -8.32 23.68 25.10
C ALA A 289 -8.34 25.21 25.04
N GLY A 290 -9.54 25.83 24.95
CA GLY A 290 -9.70 27.27 24.97
C GLY A 290 -9.18 27.90 26.28
N ASP A 291 -9.48 27.27 27.42
CA ASP A 291 -9.03 27.73 28.73
C ASP A 291 -7.52 27.49 28.91
N GLU A 292 -6.97 26.43 28.39
CA GLU A 292 -5.54 26.14 28.38
C GLU A 292 -4.72 27.08 27.48
N TYR A 293 -5.35 27.66 26.44
CA TYR A 293 -4.78 28.66 25.53
C TYR A 293 -5.46 30.02 25.76
N ASP A 294 -5.35 30.55 26.96
CA ASP A 294 -5.84 31.89 27.33
C ASP A 294 -5.10 33.04 26.61
N TYR A 295 -3.96 32.73 26.01
CA TYR A 295 -3.12 33.63 25.23
C TYR A 295 -2.61 32.95 23.96
N GLU A 296 -2.30 33.73 22.92
CA GLU A 296 -1.70 33.18 21.70
C GLU A 296 -0.22 32.83 21.96
N PRO A 297 0.16 31.53 21.83
CA PRO A 297 1.54 31.11 22.08
C PRO A 297 2.56 31.79 21.15
N HIS A 298 3.67 32.22 21.72
CA HIS A 298 4.79 32.78 20.98
C HIS A 298 5.76 31.67 20.54
N GLY A 299 6.07 31.60 19.24
CA GLY A 299 7.05 30.69 18.69
C GLY A 299 6.46 29.51 17.90
N LYS A 300 7.29 28.94 17.01
CA LYS A 300 6.85 27.95 16.02
C LYS A 300 6.39 26.62 16.64
N TYR A 301 7.06 26.16 17.67
CA TYR A 301 6.78 24.84 18.28
C TYR A 301 5.52 24.85 19.15
N TYR A 302 5.23 25.96 19.81
CA TYR A 302 4.00 26.09 20.61
C TYR A 302 2.76 26.45 19.77
N ARG A 303 2.96 26.87 18.52
CA ARG A 303 1.86 27.20 17.61
C ARG A 303 1.17 25.98 17.02
N ASP A 304 1.84 24.84 16.94
CA ASP A 304 1.27 23.67 16.26
C ASP A 304 0.05 23.12 17.02
N GLY A 305 0.10 22.95 18.33
CA GLY A 305 -1.05 22.54 19.13
C GLY A 305 -2.17 23.59 19.15
N TYR A 306 -1.83 24.87 19.27
CA TYR A 306 -2.81 25.96 19.21
C TYR A 306 -3.50 26.03 17.84
N ASN A 307 -2.74 25.90 16.77
CA ASN A 307 -3.28 25.88 15.41
C ASN A 307 -4.17 24.64 15.21
N LEU A 308 -3.78 23.48 15.75
CA LEU A 308 -4.59 22.27 15.71
C LEU A 308 -5.91 22.47 16.47
N TYR A 309 -5.88 23.04 17.69
CA TYR A 309 -7.09 23.39 18.43
C TYR A 309 -8.03 24.28 17.62
N LYS A 310 -7.51 25.38 17.03
CA LYS A 310 -8.32 26.30 16.20
C LYS A 310 -8.89 25.59 14.96
N ARG A 311 -8.11 24.70 14.34
CA ARG A 311 -8.56 23.89 13.22
C ARG A 311 -9.68 22.94 13.63
N MET A 312 -9.50 22.20 14.72
CA MET A 312 -10.49 21.25 15.22
C MET A 312 -11.80 21.94 15.61
N LYS A 313 -11.73 23.18 16.13
CA LYS A 313 -12.89 24.00 16.42
C LYS A 313 -13.61 24.45 15.13
N LYS A 314 -12.86 24.90 14.12
CA LYS A 314 -13.40 25.41 12.85
C LYS A 314 -13.99 24.31 11.98
N TYR A 315 -13.31 23.16 11.88
CA TYR A 315 -13.63 22.07 10.99
C TYR A 315 -14.21 20.84 11.73
N LYS A 316 -14.93 21.09 12.85
CA LYS A 316 -15.54 20.03 13.66
C LYS A 316 -16.37 19.06 12.80
N LYS A 317 -17.16 19.57 11.86
CA LYS A 317 -17.98 18.74 10.97
C LYS A 317 -17.15 17.79 10.13
N ASP A 318 -16.03 18.28 9.62
CA ASP A 318 -15.14 17.53 8.74
C ASP A 318 -14.26 16.52 9.51
N HIS A 319 -14.10 16.71 10.82
CA HIS A 319 -13.48 15.71 11.69
C HIS A 319 -14.43 14.60 12.12
N LEU A 320 -15.73 14.87 12.19
CA LEU A 320 -16.75 13.95 12.75
C LEU A 320 -17.68 13.36 11.69
N LEU A 321 -17.48 13.66 10.40
CA LEU A 321 -18.35 13.18 9.33
C LEU A 321 -18.44 11.65 9.30
N PHE A 322 -17.36 10.95 9.64
CA PHE A 322 -17.32 9.48 9.69
C PHE A 322 -18.29 8.84 10.68
N LEU A 323 -18.74 9.59 11.70
CA LEU A 323 -19.79 9.16 12.63
C LEU A 323 -21.20 9.26 12.03
N HIS A 324 -21.37 10.01 10.95
CA HIS A 324 -22.64 10.28 10.29
C HIS A 324 -22.75 9.68 8.89
N ASN A 325 -21.66 9.13 8.36
CA ASN A 325 -21.63 8.57 7.01
C ASN A 325 -21.05 7.16 7.05
N CYS A 326 -21.92 6.17 6.82
CA CYS A 326 -21.57 4.75 6.88
C CYS A 326 -20.55 4.32 5.81
N LEU A 327 -20.39 5.10 4.73
CA LEU A 327 -19.42 4.83 3.67
C LEU A 327 -17.99 5.26 4.02
N LEU A 328 -17.80 6.01 5.12
CA LEU A 328 -16.48 6.43 5.57
C LEU A 328 -15.88 5.37 6.49
N TYR A 329 -15.00 4.56 5.91
CA TYR A 329 -14.21 3.58 6.66
C TYR A 329 -12.98 4.25 7.29
N THR A 330 -12.75 3.96 8.57
CA THR A 330 -11.53 4.40 9.25
C THR A 330 -10.54 3.24 9.28
N SER A 331 -9.36 3.41 8.67
CA SER A 331 -8.34 2.36 8.66
C SER A 331 -7.84 2.04 10.07
N ASP A 332 -7.52 0.76 10.34
CA ASP A 332 -6.90 0.28 11.59
C ASP A 332 -5.49 0.88 11.84
N ALA A 333 -4.94 1.62 10.87
CA ALA A 333 -3.68 2.35 11.02
C ALA A 333 -3.68 3.42 12.13
N ALA A 334 -4.82 3.63 12.81
CA ALA A 334 -4.92 4.49 13.97
C ALA A 334 -4.48 3.81 15.28
N ASP A 335 -4.24 2.49 15.26
CA ASP A 335 -3.86 1.69 16.44
C ASP A 335 -2.33 1.46 16.58
N GLU A 336 -1.51 1.92 15.65
CA GLU A 336 -0.05 1.95 15.73
C GLU A 336 0.46 3.32 16.24
#